data_10d4c1b19e0fb496d68445da64d98272
#
_entry.id   10d4c1b19e0fb496d68445da64d98272
#
_cell.length_a   1.000
_cell.length_b   1.000
_cell.length_c   1.000
_cell.angle_alpha   90.00
_cell.angle_beta   90.00
_cell.angle_gamma   90.00
#
_symmetry.space_group_name_H-M   'P 1'
#
loop_
_entity.id
_entity.type
_entity.pdbx_description
1 polymer ?
#
loop_
_entity_poly.entity_id
_entity_poly.type
_entity_poly.pdbx_seq_one_letter_code
_entity_poly.pdbx_strand_id
1 'polypeptide(L)'
;MQDNNPTPKTRRDFLAMAATATAGLGVTLPMAGTAAAATGPSTEFTRWLDSVPGTYKQVTDWPDLNNGMGLIYTFSFLLTAPAAYGVPESETGAVLVVRHNTIPIALGHEMWSKYQLGELFKIDDPETGKAATKNPFYEKPGALPFQEAALQKLIERGVKVAACELALAFYSGKVAAARGLEHETVKNDWMAAVLPGVQVVPSGTVACSGAVARGCGYLFGG
;
A
#
# COMPACT_ATOMS: atom_id res chain seq x y z
N MET A 1 -3.39 -20.12 36.93
CA MET A 1 -4.09 -20.06 35.63
C MET A 1 -3.04 -20.26 34.57
N GLN A 2 -3.00 -21.45 33.97
CA GLN A 2 -2.04 -21.79 32.90
C GLN A 2 -2.63 -21.31 31.58
N ASP A 3 -1.90 -20.46 30.89
CA ASP A 3 -2.23 -20.03 29.51
C ASP A 3 -2.07 -21.22 28.56
N ASN A 4 -3.20 -21.79 28.17
CA ASN A 4 -3.28 -22.88 27.21
C ASN A 4 -3.51 -22.29 25.80
N ASN A 5 -2.57 -21.52 25.28
CA ASN A 5 -2.60 -21.09 23.90
C ASN A 5 -1.66 -21.99 23.07
N PRO A 6 -2.17 -22.91 22.25
CA PRO A 6 -1.33 -23.81 21.48
C PRO A 6 -0.57 -23.06 20.40
N THR A 7 0.75 -22.99 20.53
CA THR A 7 1.64 -22.51 19.46
C THR A 7 1.52 -23.45 18.24
N PRO A 8 1.28 -22.93 17.03
CA PRO A 8 1.17 -23.76 15.83
C PRO A 8 2.50 -24.45 15.54
N LYS A 9 2.47 -25.77 15.44
CA LYS A 9 3.66 -26.61 15.21
C LYS A 9 3.97 -26.84 13.73
N THR A 10 3.03 -26.56 12.83
CA THR A 10 3.21 -26.77 11.38
C THR A 10 2.56 -25.65 10.55
N ARG A 11 2.98 -25.52 9.28
CA ARG A 11 2.34 -24.62 8.31
C ARG A 11 0.82 -24.87 8.20
N ARG A 12 0.39 -26.10 8.33
CA ARG A 12 -1.01 -26.52 8.25
C ARG A 12 -1.80 -26.01 9.46
N ASP A 13 -1.21 -26.05 10.65
CA ASP A 13 -1.82 -25.57 11.89
C ASP A 13 -1.96 -24.04 11.87
N PHE A 14 -0.96 -23.34 11.30
CA PHE A 14 -1.02 -21.88 11.09
C PHE A 14 -2.15 -21.48 10.14
N LEU A 15 -2.31 -22.19 9.03
CA LEU A 15 -3.39 -21.92 8.06
C LEU A 15 -4.78 -22.24 8.64
N ALA A 16 -4.89 -23.29 9.46
CA ALA A 16 -6.15 -23.61 10.14
C ALA A 16 -6.51 -22.55 11.19
N MET A 17 -5.54 -22.00 11.92
CA MET A 17 -5.74 -20.91 12.88
C MET A 17 -6.12 -19.59 12.20
N ALA A 18 -5.54 -19.29 11.05
CA ALA A 18 -5.90 -18.12 10.25
C ALA A 18 -7.34 -18.22 9.73
N ALA A 19 -7.79 -19.42 9.33
CA ALA A 19 -9.16 -19.66 8.88
C ALA A 19 -10.20 -19.52 10.00
N THR A 20 -9.87 -19.89 11.24
CA THR A 20 -10.79 -19.74 12.39
C THR A 20 -10.89 -18.29 12.89
N ALA A 21 -9.83 -17.49 12.76
CA ALA A 21 -9.86 -16.08 13.11
C ALA A 21 -10.74 -15.25 12.16
N THR A 22 -10.95 -15.69 10.92
CA THR A 22 -11.78 -15.02 9.90
C THR A 22 -13.26 -15.40 10.01
N ALA A 23 -13.62 -16.53 10.60
CA ALA A 23 -15.01 -16.97 10.74
C ALA A 23 -15.86 -16.05 11.65
N GLY A 24 -15.23 -15.27 12.52
CA GLY A 24 -15.93 -14.29 13.39
C GLY A 24 -16.22 -12.93 12.76
N LEU A 25 -15.64 -12.61 11.58
CA LEU A 25 -15.76 -11.32 10.92
C LEU A 25 -16.50 -11.38 9.57
N GLY A 26 -17.03 -12.54 9.17
CA GLY A 26 -17.74 -12.68 7.89
C GLY A 26 -16.89 -12.40 6.63
N VAL A 27 -15.58 -12.27 6.78
CA VAL A 27 -14.66 -12.06 5.66
C VAL A 27 -14.19 -13.42 5.15
N THR A 28 -14.87 -13.96 4.16
CA THR A 28 -14.32 -15.05 3.36
C THR A 28 -13.24 -14.46 2.45
N LEU A 29 -11.97 -14.58 2.86
CA LEU A 29 -10.87 -14.39 1.91
C LEU A 29 -11.00 -15.50 0.86
N PRO A 30 -11.05 -15.20 -0.44
CA PRO A 30 -10.95 -16.25 -1.45
C PRO A 30 -9.56 -16.85 -1.30
N MET A 31 -9.49 -18.05 -0.71
CA MET A 31 -8.30 -18.90 -0.74
C MET A 31 -8.16 -19.33 -2.20
N ALA A 32 -7.50 -18.52 -2.99
CA ALA A 32 -7.13 -18.84 -4.35
C ALA A 32 -6.41 -20.19 -4.35
N GLY A 33 -6.89 -21.07 -5.19
CA GLY A 33 -6.41 -22.42 -5.33
C GLY A 33 -4.90 -22.49 -5.49
N THR A 34 -4.37 -23.68 -5.15
CA THR A 34 -2.99 -24.12 -5.28
C THR A 34 -2.19 -23.35 -6.33
N ALA A 35 -1.16 -22.63 -5.85
CA ALA A 35 -0.20 -21.97 -6.71
C ALA A 35 0.51 -23.04 -7.56
N ALA A 36 0.03 -23.29 -8.76
CA ALA A 36 0.84 -23.88 -9.80
C ALA A 36 1.98 -22.91 -10.06
N ALA A 37 3.21 -23.39 -9.98
CA ALA A 37 4.38 -22.62 -10.36
C ALA A 37 4.15 -22.16 -11.82
N ALA A 38 3.89 -20.85 -12.02
CA ALA A 38 3.58 -20.32 -13.32
C ALA A 38 4.87 -20.25 -14.15
N THR A 39 5.08 -21.27 -14.96
CA THR A 39 5.95 -21.21 -16.15
C THR A 39 5.19 -20.58 -17.33
N GLY A 40 4.37 -19.56 -17.04
CA GLY A 40 3.58 -18.83 -18.02
C GLY A 40 4.22 -17.49 -18.39
N PRO A 41 3.71 -16.83 -19.46
CA PRO A 41 4.16 -15.49 -19.83
C PRO A 41 4.02 -14.55 -18.63
N SER A 42 4.91 -13.55 -18.53
CA SER A 42 4.96 -12.60 -17.42
C SER A 42 3.57 -12.01 -17.14
N THR A 43 3.15 -12.07 -15.89
CA THR A 43 1.87 -11.46 -15.47
C THR A 43 1.94 -9.94 -15.61
N GLU A 44 0.79 -9.25 -15.62
CA GLU A 44 0.76 -7.79 -15.59
C GLU A 44 1.58 -7.23 -14.42
N PHE A 45 1.44 -7.84 -13.24
CA PHE A 45 2.20 -7.48 -12.05
C PHE A 45 3.72 -7.61 -12.26
N THR A 46 4.21 -8.70 -12.86
CA THR A 46 5.65 -8.87 -13.09
C THR A 46 6.18 -7.88 -14.11
N ARG A 47 5.43 -7.60 -15.19
CA ARG A 47 5.78 -6.56 -16.17
C ARG A 47 5.83 -5.17 -15.55
N TRP A 48 4.88 -4.87 -14.65
CA TRP A 48 4.87 -3.61 -13.92
C TRP A 48 6.13 -3.46 -13.05
N LEU A 49 6.53 -4.50 -12.31
CA LEU A 49 7.79 -4.50 -11.57
C LEU A 49 9.02 -4.36 -12.47
N ASP A 50 9.02 -5.02 -13.63
CA ASP A 50 10.11 -4.95 -14.60
C ASP A 50 10.24 -3.55 -15.23
N SER A 51 9.19 -2.72 -15.16
CA SER A 51 9.18 -1.35 -15.67
C SER A 51 9.77 -0.31 -14.72
N VAL A 52 10.27 -0.69 -13.53
CA VAL A 52 10.97 0.23 -12.62
C VAL A 52 12.31 0.64 -13.24
N PRO A 53 12.51 1.94 -13.54
CA PRO A 53 13.67 2.38 -14.28
C PRO A 53 14.96 2.34 -13.47
N GLY A 54 16.10 2.42 -14.18
CA GLY A 54 17.42 2.67 -13.61
C GLY A 54 18.12 1.45 -12.99
N THR A 55 19.38 1.67 -12.70
CA THR A 55 20.25 0.71 -12.01
C THR A 55 20.13 0.80 -10.50
N TYR A 56 20.03 2.02 -9.97
CA TYR A 56 19.87 2.28 -8.53
C TYR A 56 18.39 2.42 -8.19
N LYS A 57 17.86 1.46 -7.44
CA LYS A 57 16.43 1.36 -7.17
C LYS A 57 16.14 1.17 -5.70
N GLN A 58 15.05 1.76 -5.23
CA GLN A 58 14.56 1.59 -3.87
C GLN A 58 13.10 1.16 -3.87
N VAL A 59 12.73 0.24 -2.98
CA VAL A 59 11.34 0.02 -2.59
C VAL A 59 11.12 0.53 -1.17
N THR A 60 10.18 1.46 -1.03
CA THR A 60 9.72 1.95 0.28
C THR A 60 8.45 1.20 0.65
N ASP A 61 8.51 0.42 1.73
CA ASP A 61 7.38 -0.29 2.31
C ASP A 61 6.70 0.61 3.34
N TRP A 62 5.47 1.05 3.04
CA TRP A 62 4.76 2.03 3.86
C TRP A 62 3.45 1.46 4.45
N PRO A 63 3.52 0.68 5.55
CA PRO A 63 2.34 0.10 6.19
C PRO A 63 1.60 1.03 7.14
N ASP A 64 2.31 1.95 7.80
CA ASP A 64 1.77 2.89 8.77
C ASP A 64 2.13 4.32 8.40
N LEU A 65 1.26 5.27 8.79
CA LEU A 65 1.37 6.66 8.34
C LEU A 65 2.70 7.32 8.68
N ASN A 66 3.18 7.12 9.90
CA ASN A 66 4.43 7.70 10.38
C ASN A 66 4.64 9.14 9.86
N ASN A 67 3.62 9.99 10.01
CA ASN A 67 3.62 11.38 9.55
C ASN A 67 3.97 11.57 8.06
N GLY A 68 3.70 10.58 7.20
CA GLY A 68 4.01 10.67 5.78
C GLY A 68 5.46 10.29 5.41
N MET A 69 6.20 9.68 6.33
CA MET A 69 7.62 9.37 6.10
C MET A 69 7.88 8.45 4.91
N GLY A 70 6.92 7.59 4.52
CA GLY A 70 7.05 6.80 3.30
C GLY A 70 7.19 7.66 2.03
N LEU A 71 6.49 8.80 1.96
CA LEU A 71 6.64 9.77 0.87
C LEU A 71 8.02 10.44 0.90
N ILE A 72 8.44 10.89 2.11
CA ILE A 72 9.75 11.56 2.27
C ILE A 72 10.90 10.64 1.94
N TYR A 73 10.87 9.39 2.37
CA TYR A 73 11.94 8.43 2.08
C TYR A 73 12.04 8.13 0.58
N THR A 74 10.90 8.01 -0.09
CA THR A 74 10.87 7.83 -1.54
C THR A 74 11.38 9.08 -2.27
N PHE A 75 10.91 10.26 -1.86
CA PHE A 75 11.34 11.54 -2.42
C PHE A 75 12.85 11.79 -2.20
N SER A 76 13.35 11.63 -0.97
CA SER A 76 14.75 11.89 -0.64
C SER A 76 15.69 10.97 -1.38
N PHE A 77 15.33 9.71 -1.58
CA PHE A 77 16.12 8.79 -2.42
C PHE A 77 16.26 9.35 -3.85
N LEU A 78 15.14 9.67 -4.51
CA LEU A 78 15.17 10.21 -5.89
C LEU A 78 15.87 11.57 -6.00
N LEU A 79 15.87 12.35 -4.94
CA LEU A 79 16.53 13.65 -4.90
C LEU A 79 18.05 13.50 -4.76
N THR A 80 18.52 12.56 -3.96
CA THR A 80 19.92 12.50 -3.54
C THR A 80 20.75 11.41 -4.24
N ALA A 81 20.11 10.33 -4.66
CA ALA A 81 20.81 9.20 -5.27
C ALA A 81 21.58 9.56 -6.56
N PRO A 82 21.06 10.40 -7.48
CA PRO A 82 21.80 10.77 -8.69
C PRO A 82 23.18 11.38 -8.37
N ALA A 83 23.22 12.34 -7.46
CA ALA A 83 24.46 12.99 -7.04
C ALA A 83 25.36 12.05 -6.24
N ALA A 84 24.77 11.24 -5.33
CA ALA A 84 25.52 10.33 -4.47
C ALA A 84 26.22 9.20 -5.25
N TYR A 85 25.58 8.72 -6.31
CA TYR A 85 26.11 7.65 -7.16
C TYR A 85 26.81 8.15 -8.42
N GLY A 86 26.77 9.45 -8.71
CA GLY A 86 27.37 10.04 -9.91
C GLY A 86 26.70 9.60 -11.21
N VAL A 87 25.37 9.46 -11.20
CA VAL A 87 24.58 8.99 -12.34
C VAL A 87 23.47 9.97 -12.69
N PRO A 88 22.94 9.95 -13.94
CA PRO A 88 21.78 10.76 -14.30
C PRO A 88 20.51 10.26 -13.56
N GLU A 89 19.49 11.12 -13.42
CA GLU A 89 18.22 10.76 -12.77
C GLU A 89 17.54 9.54 -13.39
N SER A 90 17.70 9.32 -14.70
CA SER A 90 17.16 8.15 -15.41
C SER A 90 17.71 6.81 -14.93
N GLU A 91 18.84 6.82 -14.22
CA GLU A 91 19.45 5.64 -13.61
C GLU A 91 18.97 5.39 -12.18
N THR A 92 18.01 6.17 -11.70
CA THR A 92 17.39 5.97 -10.40
C THR A 92 15.90 5.68 -10.54
N GLY A 93 15.37 4.77 -9.73
CA GLY A 93 13.96 4.39 -9.74
C GLY A 93 13.44 4.06 -8.35
N ALA A 94 12.15 4.25 -8.14
CA ALA A 94 11.53 3.94 -6.86
C ALA A 94 10.18 3.24 -7.01
N VAL A 95 9.92 2.35 -6.05
CA VAL A 95 8.63 1.74 -5.79
C VAL A 95 8.15 2.21 -4.41
N LEU A 96 6.92 2.69 -4.33
CA LEU A 96 6.26 3.00 -3.06
C LEU A 96 5.11 2.01 -2.87
N VAL A 97 5.12 1.26 -1.77
CA VAL A 97 4.11 0.26 -1.47
C VAL A 97 3.21 0.75 -0.35
N VAL A 98 1.98 1.14 -0.68
CA VAL A 98 0.94 1.50 0.29
C VAL A 98 0.14 0.24 0.65
N ARG A 99 0.09 -0.06 1.93
CA ARG A 99 -0.57 -1.25 2.47
C ARG A 99 -1.00 -1.01 3.92
N HIS A 100 -1.82 -1.90 4.47
CA HIS A 100 -2.26 -1.80 5.86
C HIS A 100 -2.90 -0.43 6.16
N ASN A 101 -2.46 0.32 7.16
CA ASN A 101 -3.07 1.60 7.58
C ASN A 101 -2.88 2.74 6.57
N THR A 102 -1.96 2.61 5.62
CA THR A 102 -1.79 3.64 4.58
C THR A 102 -2.66 3.41 3.34
N ILE A 103 -3.42 2.31 3.30
CA ILE A 103 -4.23 1.98 2.11
C ILE A 103 -5.21 3.08 1.68
N PRO A 104 -5.81 3.90 2.56
CA PRO A 104 -6.67 5.01 2.13
C PRO A 104 -5.96 6.04 1.26
N ILE A 105 -4.64 6.15 1.35
CA ILE A 105 -3.84 7.10 0.57
C ILE A 105 -3.88 6.78 -0.93
N ALA A 106 -4.13 5.51 -1.28
CA ALA A 106 -4.30 5.09 -2.67
C ALA A 106 -5.65 5.51 -3.28
N LEU A 107 -6.58 6.11 -2.50
CA LEU A 107 -7.95 6.41 -2.91
C LEU A 107 -8.17 7.89 -3.20
N GLY A 108 -9.04 8.16 -4.18
CA GLY A 108 -9.46 9.52 -4.55
C GLY A 108 -10.19 10.25 -3.40
N HIS A 109 -10.21 11.58 -3.49
CA HIS A 109 -10.76 12.47 -2.45
C HIS A 109 -12.21 12.15 -2.07
N GLU A 110 -13.02 11.73 -3.05
CA GLU A 110 -14.42 11.41 -2.87
C GLU A 110 -14.64 10.24 -1.89
N MET A 111 -13.72 9.29 -1.82
CA MET A 111 -13.81 8.19 -0.87
C MET A 111 -13.59 8.64 0.57
N TRP A 112 -12.74 9.66 0.75
CA TRP A 112 -12.45 10.21 2.07
C TRP A 112 -13.68 10.87 2.70
N SER A 113 -14.43 11.67 1.93
CA SER A 113 -15.67 12.26 2.42
C SER A 113 -16.80 11.23 2.52
N LYS A 114 -16.98 10.37 1.50
CA LYS A 114 -18.07 9.39 1.44
C LYS A 114 -18.05 8.42 2.62
N TYR A 115 -16.86 7.92 2.98
CA TYR A 115 -16.67 6.90 4.01
C TYR A 115 -16.07 7.44 5.30
N GLN A 116 -15.82 8.76 5.40
CA GLN A 116 -15.19 9.42 6.55
C GLN A 116 -13.87 8.74 6.95
N LEU A 117 -12.99 8.55 5.95
CA LEU A 117 -11.77 7.77 6.13
C LEU A 117 -10.80 8.44 7.10
N GLY A 118 -10.75 9.78 7.15
CA GLY A 118 -9.94 10.50 8.12
C GLY A 118 -10.29 10.13 9.57
N GLU A 119 -11.57 10.02 9.89
CA GLU A 119 -12.04 9.60 11.21
C GLU A 119 -11.66 8.14 11.52
N LEU A 120 -11.95 7.23 10.56
CA LEU A 120 -11.74 5.80 10.75
C LEU A 120 -10.27 5.40 10.85
N PHE A 121 -9.40 6.09 10.09
CA PHE A 121 -7.96 5.83 10.08
C PHE A 121 -7.16 6.79 10.96
N LYS A 122 -7.85 7.72 11.66
CA LYS A 122 -7.23 8.75 12.52
C LYS A 122 -6.20 9.59 11.76
N ILE A 123 -6.61 10.05 10.60
CA ILE A 123 -5.81 10.91 9.72
C ILE A 123 -6.44 12.30 9.73
N ASP A 124 -5.72 13.26 10.26
CA ASP A 124 -6.17 14.64 10.29
C ASP A 124 -5.73 15.41 9.05
N ASP A 125 -6.53 16.37 8.68
CA ASP A 125 -6.17 17.39 7.70
C ASP A 125 -5.17 18.35 8.36
N PRO A 126 -3.97 18.51 7.80
CA PRO A 126 -2.91 19.31 8.42
C PRO A 126 -3.23 20.81 8.52
N GLU A 127 -4.17 21.33 7.72
CA GLU A 127 -4.56 22.73 7.73
C GLU A 127 -5.59 23.04 8.80
N THR A 128 -6.50 22.09 9.05
CA THR A 128 -7.63 22.29 9.97
C THR A 128 -7.48 21.60 11.31
N GLY A 129 -6.60 20.59 11.40
CA GLY A 129 -6.45 19.72 12.57
C GLY A 129 -7.67 18.85 12.86
N LYS A 130 -8.60 18.73 11.91
CA LYS A 130 -9.79 17.87 11.99
C LYS A 130 -9.60 16.64 11.13
N ALA A 131 -10.40 15.59 11.38
CA ALA A 131 -10.39 14.40 10.54
C ALA A 131 -10.51 14.76 9.05
N ALA A 132 -9.58 14.26 8.24
CA ALA A 132 -9.47 14.60 6.84
C ALA A 132 -10.69 14.13 6.04
N THR A 133 -11.29 15.03 5.27
CA THR A 133 -12.40 14.75 4.34
C THR A 133 -11.93 14.63 2.89
N LYS A 134 -10.65 14.85 2.65
CA LYS A 134 -9.93 14.66 1.37
C LYS A 134 -8.63 13.94 1.66
N ASN A 135 -8.06 13.29 0.63
CA ASN A 135 -6.75 12.67 0.75
C ASN A 135 -5.68 13.74 1.01
N PRO A 136 -5.09 13.81 2.21
CA PRO A 136 -4.14 14.88 2.54
C PRO A 136 -2.75 14.64 1.96
N PHE A 137 -2.49 13.47 1.36
CA PHE A 137 -1.19 13.07 0.84
C PHE A 137 -1.10 13.03 -0.69
N TYR A 138 -2.23 13.23 -1.40
CA TYR A 138 -2.25 13.14 -2.86
C TYR A 138 -1.67 14.38 -3.54
N GLU A 139 -2.34 15.53 -3.41
CA GLU A 139 -1.91 16.81 -4.00
C GLU A 139 -0.86 17.53 -3.14
N LYS A 140 -0.86 17.26 -1.85
CA LYS A 140 0.07 17.76 -0.85
C LYS A 140 0.67 16.59 -0.08
N PRO A 141 1.85 16.72 0.51
CA PRO A 141 2.50 15.64 1.28
C PRO A 141 2.07 15.63 2.77
N GLY A 142 0.81 15.85 3.08
CA GLY A 142 0.35 16.04 4.45
C GLY A 142 0.93 17.32 5.08
N ALA A 143 1.45 17.21 6.30
CA ALA A 143 2.11 18.31 7.00
C ALA A 143 3.59 18.50 6.63
N LEU A 144 4.12 17.71 5.70
CA LEU A 144 5.53 17.76 5.32
C LEU A 144 5.85 19.00 4.51
N PRO A 145 7.02 19.66 4.71
CA PRO A 145 7.36 20.93 4.04
C PRO A 145 7.78 20.78 2.56
N PHE A 146 7.97 19.55 2.08
CA PHE A 146 8.48 19.29 0.73
C PHE A 146 7.32 18.96 -0.21
N GLN A 147 6.78 19.97 -0.92
CA GLN A 147 5.62 19.77 -1.80
C GLN A 147 5.85 18.73 -2.89
N GLU A 148 7.09 18.57 -3.36
CA GLU A 148 7.50 17.58 -4.34
C GLU A 148 7.39 16.11 -3.83
N ALA A 149 7.22 15.93 -2.52
CA ALA A 149 6.96 14.62 -1.93
C ALA A 149 5.48 14.22 -1.96
N ALA A 150 4.56 15.06 -2.46
CA ALA A 150 3.17 14.70 -2.65
C ALA A 150 3.06 13.46 -3.56
N LEU A 151 2.11 12.56 -3.27
CA LEU A 151 1.96 11.30 -3.99
C LEU A 151 1.79 11.53 -5.50
N GLN A 152 0.99 12.52 -5.89
CA GLN A 152 0.81 12.91 -7.29
C GLN A 152 2.15 13.29 -7.94
N LYS A 153 2.97 14.10 -7.26
CA LYS A 153 4.29 14.52 -7.77
C LYS A 153 5.26 13.36 -7.92
N LEU A 154 5.24 12.42 -6.96
CA LEU A 154 6.03 11.21 -7.06
C LEU A 154 5.60 10.32 -8.25
N ILE A 155 4.30 10.18 -8.48
CA ILE A 155 3.75 9.47 -9.66
C ILE A 155 4.19 10.16 -10.96
N GLU A 156 4.03 11.49 -11.05
CA GLU A 156 4.46 12.29 -12.21
C GLU A 156 5.97 12.14 -12.48
N ARG A 157 6.77 11.98 -11.43
CA ARG A 157 8.23 11.74 -11.52
C ARG A 157 8.58 10.29 -11.90
N GLY A 158 7.60 9.40 -12.04
CA GLY A 158 7.81 8.02 -12.46
C GLY A 158 7.93 6.99 -11.34
N VAL A 159 7.66 7.38 -10.09
CA VAL A 159 7.56 6.41 -8.98
C VAL A 159 6.46 5.39 -9.28
N LYS A 160 6.79 4.12 -9.15
CA LYS A 160 5.82 3.03 -9.25
C LYS A 160 5.11 2.86 -7.92
N VAL A 161 3.83 3.20 -7.86
CA VAL A 161 3.04 3.10 -6.63
C VAL A 161 2.20 1.84 -6.65
N ALA A 162 2.34 1.01 -5.62
CA ALA A 162 1.59 -0.23 -5.43
C ALA A 162 0.55 -0.06 -4.32
N ALA A 163 -0.71 -0.42 -4.58
CA ALA A 163 -1.76 -0.56 -3.58
C ALA A 163 -2.06 -2.03 -3.31
N CYS A 164 -2.00 -2.45 -2.04
CA CYS A 164 -2.23 -3.82 -1.62
C CYS A 164 -3.71 -4.22 -1.74
N GLU A 165 -4.06 -5.15 -2.64
CA GLU A 165 -5.43 -5.63 -2.82
C GLU A 165 -6.00 -6.28 -1.55
N LEU A 166 -5.20 -7.07 -0.83
CA LEU A 166 -5.62 -7.64 0.45
C LEU A 166 -5.97 -6.57 1.48
N ALA A 167 -5.23 -5.45 1.50
CA ALA A 167 -5.55 -4.34 2.40
C ALA A 167 -6.79 -3.58 1.93
N LEU A 168 -6.98 -3.36 0.63
CA LEU A 168 -8.21 -2.78 0.07
C LEU A 168 -9.42 -3.62 0.47
N ALA A 169 -9.39 -4.94 0.28
CA ALA A 169 -10.46 -5.84 0.65
C ALA A 169 -10.73 -5.85 2.17
N PHE A 170 -9.66 -5.95 2.98
CA PHE A 170 -9.79 -6.03 4.44
C PHE A 170 -10.35 -4.75 5.05
N TYR A 171 -9.79 -3.60 4.67
CA TYR A 171 -10.20 -2.33 5.26
C TYR A 171 -11.53 -1.81 4.71
N SER A 172 -11.88 -2.09 3.45
CA SER A 172 -13.23 -1.82 2.94
C SER A 172 -14.29 -2.59 3.73
N GLY A 173 -14.01 -3.84 4.14
CA GLY A 173 -14.88 -4.61 5.03
C GLY A 173 -15.04 -3.99 6.41
N LYS A 174 -13.93 -3.50 7.02
CA LYS A 174 -13.99 -2.77 8.29
C LYS A 174 -14.81 -1.49 8.18
N VAL A 175 -14.63 -0.73 7.10
CA VAL A 175 -15.39 0.50 6.83
C VAL A 175 -16.86 0.19 6.62
N ALA A 176 -17.19 -0.85 5.85
CA ALA A 176 -18.55 -1.30 5.63
C ALA A 176 -19.26 -1.63 6.96
N ALA A 177 -18.60 -2.43 7.80
CA ALA A 177 -19.11 -2.79 9.12
C ALA A 177 -19.33 -1.56 10.02
N ALA A 178 -18.36 -0.62 10.05
CA ALA A 178 -18.45 0.59 10.85
C ALA A 178 -19.57 1.55 10.39
N ARG A 179 -19.96 1.50 9.11
CA ARG A 179 -20.99 2.36 8.50
C ARG A 179 -22.33 1.64 8.25
N GLY A 180 -22.45 0.37 8.59
CA GLY A 180 -23.67 -0.43 8.35
C GLY A 180 -23.95 -0.63 6.86
N LEU A 181 -22.91 -0.80 6.04
CA LEU A 181 -22.98 -0.96 4.58
C LEU A 181 -22.60 -2.37 4.16
N GLU A 182 -23.01 -2.75 2.95
CA GLU A 182 -22.59 -4.01 2.34
C GLU A 182 -21.11 -3.94 1.93
N HIS A 183 -20.33 -4.98 2.31
CA HIS A 183 -18.88 -5.02 2.05
C HIS A 183 -18.52 -4.92 0.57
N GLU A 184 -19.19 -5.71 -0.29
CA GLU A 184 -18.90 -5.70 -1.73
C GLU A 184 -19.17 -4.34 -2.37
N THR A 185 -20.15 -3.57 -1.88
CA THR A 185 -20.40 -2.20 -2.35
C THR A 185 -19.21 -1.30 -2.03
N VAL A 186 -18.74 -1.30 -0.78
CA VAL A 186 -17.61 -0.46 -0.36
C VAL A 186 -16.32 -0.88 -1.08
N LYS A 187 -16.07 -2.17 -1.20
CA LYS A 187 -14.91 -2.71 -1.90
C LYS A 187 -14.88 -2.31 -3.38
N ASN A 188 -16.02 -2.45 -4.08
CA ASN A 188 -16.12 -2.06 -5.48
C ASN A 188 -15.92 -0.56 -5.69
N ASP A 189 -16.48 0.27 -4.81
CA ASP A 189 -16.23 1.71 -4.81
C ASP A 189 -14.74 2.04 -4.64
N TRP A 190 -14.08 1.38 -3.68
CA TRP A 190 -12.67 1.60 -3.44
C TRP A 190 -11.80 1.17 -4.63
N MET A 191 -12.11 0.00 -5.21
CA MET A 191 -11.39 -0.48 -6.40
C MET A 191 -11.54 0.47 -7.59
N ALA A 192 -12.73 1.04 -7.79
CA ALA A 192 -13.00 2.01 -8.85
C ALA A 192 -12.37 3.39 -8.61
N ALA A 193 -12.12 3.73 -7.32
CA ALA A 193 -11.59 5.02 -6.90
C ALA A 193 -10.07 5.00 -6.61
N VAL A 194 -9.37 3.92 -6.99
CA VAL A 194 -7.90 3.90 -6.91
C VAL A 194 -7.34 5.01 -7.80
N LEU A 195 -6.43 5.79 -7.25
CA LEU A 195 -5.83 6.96 -7.91
C LEU A 195 -5.12 6.58 -9.23
N PRO A 196 -5.18 7.44 -10.25
CA PRO A 196 -4.43 7.25 -11.48
C PRO A 196 -2.93 7.09 -11.20
N GLY A 197 -2.29 6.12 -11.88
CA GLY A 197 -0.86 5.83 -11.68
C GLY A 197 -0.54 4.91 -10.50
N VAL A 198 -1.54 4.53 -9.72
CA VAL A 198 -1.41 3.52 -8.66
C VAL A 198 -1.81 2.16 -9.21
N GLN A 199 -0.92 1.17 -9.12
CA GLN A 199 -1.17 -0.21 -9.51
C GLN A 199 -1.70 -1.02 -8.33
N VAL A 200 -2.87 -1.62 -8.48
CA VAL A 200 -3.35 -2.62 -7.52
C VAL A 200 -2.53 -3.90 -7.72
N VAL A 201 -1.95 -4.39 -6.62
CA VAL A 201 -1.09 -5.58 -6.62
C VAL A 201 -1.65 -6.64 -5.66
N PRO A 202 -1.41 -7.94 -5.89
CA PRO A 202 -2.03 -9.01 -5.09
C PRO A 202 -1.81 -8.84 -3.58
N SER A 203 -0.60 -8.43 -3.18
CA SER A 203 -0.33 -7.97 -1.81
C SER A 203 0.90 -7.06 -1.76
N GLY A 204 0.94 -6.14 -0.79
CA GLY A 204 2.09 -5.26 -0.60
C GLY A 204 3.37 -6.02 -0.27
N THR A 205 3.28 -7.11 0.49
CA THR A 205 4.45 -7.96 0.82
C THR A 205 5.04 -8.64 -0.42
N VAL A 206 4.20 -9.10 -1.35
CA VAL A 206 4.64 -9.67 -2.63
C VAL A 206 5.26 -8.58 -3.51
N ALA A 207 4.71 -7.35 -3.49
CA ALA A 207 5.30 -6.22 -4.22
C ALA A 207 6.69 -5.87 -3.69
N CYS A 208 6.88 -5.77 -2.37
CA CYS A 208 8.19 -5.54 -1.76
C CYS A 208 9.19 -6.64 -2.15
N SER A 209 8.82 -7.92 -1.98
CA SER A 209 9.70 -9.05 -2.33
C SER A 209 10.04 -9.08 -3.82
N GLY A 210 9.06 -8.80 -4.68
CA GLY A 210 9.25 -8.74 -6.12
C GLY A 210 10.16 -7.59 -6.57
N ALA A 211 10.06 -6.43 -5.93
CA ALA A 211 10.94 -5.28 -6.16
C ALA A 211 12.38 -5.57 -5.72
N VAL A 212 12.56 -6.17 -4.52
CA VAL A 212 13.89 -6.59 -4.03
C VAL A 212 14.53 -7.60 -4.96
N ALA A 213 13.78 -8.59 -5.45
CA ALA A 213 14.27 -9.57 -6.43
C ALA A 213 14.73 -8.93 -7.76
N ARG A 214 14.32 -7.68 -8.03
CA ARG A 214 14.71 -6.86 -9.21
C ARG A 214 15.75 -5.81 -8.90
N GLY A 215 16.44 -5.95 -7.78
CA GLY A 215 17.56 -5.08 -7.39
C GLY A 215 17.16 -3.81 -6.67
N CYS A 216 15.91 -3.67 -6.18
CA CYS A 216 15.57 -2.57 -5.29
C CYS A 216 16.15 -2.78 -3.89
N GLY A 217 16.80 -1.76 -3.34
CA GLY A 217 17.08 -1.71 -1.91
C GLY A 217 15.77 -1.55 -1.13
N TYR A 218 15.59 -2.31 -0.05
CA TYR A 218 14.39 -2.23 0.79
C TYR A 218 14.55 -1.18 1.89
N LEU A 219 13.53 -0.32 2.02
CA LEU A 219 13.44 0.65 3.11
C LEU A 219 12.05 0.57 3.77
N PHE A 220 12.01 0.44 5.09
CA PHE A 220 10.78 0.50 5.87
C PHE A 220 10.40 1.96 6.11
N GLY A 221 9.18 2.36 5.76
CA GLY A 221 8.69 3.73 5.79
C GLY A 221 7.59 4.01 6.82
N GLY A 222 7.22 2.99 7.64
CA GLY A 222 6.16 3.11 8.64
C GLY A 222 6.65 3.03 10.07
#